data_b555437c2fbae977d3c12f44053b47a8
#
_entry.id   b555437c2fbae977d3c12f44053b47a8
#
_cell.length_a   1.000
_cell.length_b   1.000
_cell.length_c   1.000
_cell.angle_alpha   90.00
_cell.angle_beta   90.00
_cell.angle_gamma   90.00
#
_symmetry.space_group_name_H-M   'P 1'
#
loop_
_entity.id
_entity.type
_entity.pdbx_description
1 polymer ?
#
loop_
_entity_poly.entity_id
_entity_poly.type
_entity_poly.pdbx_seq_one_letter_code
_entity_poly.pdbx_strand_id
1 'polypeptide(L)'
;MKLKKLFRALALCTAGVLACAVLTACGDKSDSSSQTSAADTDKKFVITLYANDAPITCENFEKLVKKKFYDGLTFHRVVDGFMAQGGDPNGDGTGGSKETIKGEFSANGVENSLSHTRGVVSMARASDMDSASSQFFI
;
A
#
# COMPACT_ATOMS: atom_id res chain seq x y z
N MET A 1 32.89 -23.25 -15.91
CA MET A 1 33.94 -22.27 -16.33
C MET A 1 33.66 -20.94 -15.65
N LYS A 2 34.63 -20.49 -14.86
CA LYS A 2 34.55 -19.31 -13.98
C LYS A 2 34.71 -18.03 -14.78
N LEU A 3 34.00 -16.95 -14.43
CA LEU A 3 34.61 -15.61 -14.48
C LEU A 3 33.93 -14.65 -13.49
N LYS A 4 34.63 -14.39 -12.39
CA LYS A 4 34.41 -13.27 -11.47
C LYS A 4 34.99 -12.01 -12.08
N LYS A 5 34.28 -10.88 -12.06
CA LYS A 5 34.91 -9.55 -12.15
C LYS A 5 34.46 -8.67 -11.01
N LEU A 6 35.43 -8.44 -10.15
CA LEU A 6 35.44 -7.54 -9.01
C LEU A 6 35.90 -6.16 -9.52
N PHE A 7 35.13 -5.10 -9.31
CA PHE A 7 35.65 -3.73 -9.45
C PHE A 7 35.55 -3.01 -8.09
N ARG A 8 36.73 -2.82 -7.52
CA ARG A 8 36.97 -1.86 -6.43
C ARG A 8 37.29 -0.52 -7.10
N ALA A 9 36.62 0.52 -6.70
CA ALA A 9 37.07 1.88 -6.92
C ALA A 9 37.25 2.57 -5.57
N LEU A 10 38.46 2.86 -5.27
CA LEU A 10 38.98 3.63 -4.13
C LEU A 10 39.01 5.09 -4.56
N ALA A 11 38.38 5.99 -3.83
CA ALA A 11 38.60 7.42 -4.01
C ALA A 11 38.93 8.09 -2.68
N LEU A 12 40.05 8.74 -2.70
CA LEU A 12 40.82 9.31 -1.61
C LEU A 12 40.25 10.65 -1.13
N CYS A 13 40.30 10.86 0.18
CA CYS A 13 40.05 12.15 0.84
C CYS A 13 41.08 13.20 0.51
N THR A 14 40.66 14.47 0.42
CA THR A 14 41.51 15.59 0.81
C THR A 14 40.72 16.59 1.63
N ALA A 15 41.25 16.84 2.82
CA ALA A 15 40.81 17.86 3.76
C ALA A 15 41.28 19.25 3.32
N GLY A 16 40.43 20.24 3.51
CA GLY A 16 40.80 21.65 3.39
C GLY A 16 40.04 22.46 4.44
N VAL A 17 40.79 22.81 5.48
CA VAL A 17 40.35 23.76 6.54
C VAL A 17 40.56 25.16 6.05
N LEU A 18 39.58 26.04 6.12
CA LEU A 18 39.83 27.49 6.25
C LEU A 18 38.77 28.15 7.09
N ALA A 19 39.22 28.89 8.07
CA ALA A 19 38.44 29.57 9.10
C ALA A 19 38.14 31.03 8.71
N CYS A 20 37.28 31.68 9.52
CA CYS A 20 36.97 33.10 9.68
C CYS A 20 35.93 33.70 8.72
N ALA A 21 34.86 34.30 9.21
CA ALA A 21 34.74 35.43 10.11
C ALA A 21 33.26 35.68 10.48
N VAL A 22 33.05 36.18 11.68
CA VAL A 22 31.80 36.63 12.28
C VAL A 22 31.36 37.95 11.63
N LEU A 23 30.09 38.08 11.24
CA LEU A 23 29.43 39.37 11.13
C LEU A 23 27.98 39.24 11.58
N THR A 24 27.72 39.87 12.69
CA THR A 24 26.39 40.09 13.30
C THR A 24 25.61 41.08 12.46
N ALA A 25 24.40 40.74 12.05
CA ALA A 25 23.38 41.72 11.67
C ALA A 25 21.98 41.17 12.02
N CYS A 26 21.30 41.89 12.89
CA CYS A 26 19.89 41.71 13.20
C CYS A 26 19.01 41.99 11.98
N GLY A 27 17.92 41.24 11.82
CA GLY A 27 16.85 41.66 10.92
C GLY A 27 15.93 40.52 10.50
N ASP A 28 14.82 40.48 11.22
CA ASP A 28 13.47 40.16 10.73
C ASP A 28 13.08 38.74 10.30
N LYS A 29 11.98 38.39 10.89
CA LYS A 29 11.05 37.30 10.69
C LYS A 29 11.07 36.65 9.31
N SER A 30 11.42 35.39 9.27
CA SER A 30 10.90 34.45 8.28
C SER A 30 10.38 33.22 9.01
N ASP A 31 9.13 32.92 8.75
CA ASP A 31 8.40 31.78 9.24
C ASP A 31 9.19 30.49 9.07
N SER A 32 9.72 30.00 10.17
CA SER A 32 10.15 28.64 10.28
C SER A 32 8.89 27.78 10.27
N SER A 33 8.50 27.28 9.12
CA SER A 33 7.57 26.17 9.03
C SER A 33 8.19 25.01 9.79
N SER A 34 7.85 24.91 11.07
CA SER A 34 8.05 23.71 11.86
C SER A 34 7.33 22.60 11.12
N GLN A 35 8.07 21.79 10.38
CA GLN A 35 7.64 20.45 10.10
C GLN A 35 7.59 19.73 11.47
N THR A 36 6.44 19.86 12.10
CA THR A 36 6.06 18.96 13.16
C THR A 36 6.04 17.60 12.52
N SER A 37 7.08 16.82 12.77
CA SER A 37 7.02 15.39 12.59
C SER A 37 5.83 14.93 13.44
N ALA A 38 4.68 14.78 12.79
CA ALA A 38 3.54 14.14 13.39
C ALA A 38 4.09 12.81 13.94
N ALA A 39 4.04 12.65 15.25
CA ALA A 39 4.29 11.38 15.86
C ALA A 39 3.43 10.38 15.10
N ASP A 40 4.07 9.41 14.47
CA ASP A 40 3.43 8.27 13.83
C ASP A 40 2.70 7.50 14.93
N THR A 41 1.50 7.97 15.25
CA THR A 41 0.56 7.19 16.03
C THR A 41 0.13 6.09 15.07
N ASP A 42 0.76 4.97 15.22
CA ASP A 42 0.59 3.70 14.52
C ASP A 42 -0.92 3.37 14.40
N LYS A 43 -1.56 3.97 13.38
CA LYS A 43 -3.00 3.79 13.13
C LYS A 43 -3.19 2.43 12.52
N LYS A 44 -3.60 1.48 13.33
CA LYS A 44 -3.83 0.09 12.92
C LYS A 44 -5.32 -0.20 12.81
N PHE A 45 -5.68 -0.99 11.84
CA PHE A 45 -6.96 -1.68 11.80
C PHE A 45 -6.72 -3.18 11.56
N VAL A 46 -7.65 -4.00 12.00
CA VAL A 46 -7.56 -5.47 11.87
C VAL A 46 -8.64 -5.94 10.92
N ILE A 47 -8.26 -6.74 9.94
CA ILE A 47 -9.18 -7.43 9.04
C ILE A 47 -9.35 -8.87 9.55
N THR A 48 -10.60 -9.25 9.84
CA THR A 48 -10.97 -10.63 10.16
C THR A 48 -11.45 -11.32 8.88
N LEU A 49 -10.86 -12.49 8.58
CA LEU A 49 -11.20 -13.26 7.38
C LEU A 49 -12.28 -14.31 7.70
N TYR A 50 -13.33 -14.36 6.91
CA TYR A 50 -14.43 -15.31 7.01
C TYR A 50 -14.23 -16.47 6.02
N ALA A 51 -13.23 -17.32 6.30
CA ALA A 51 -12.82 -18.39 5.39
C ALA A 51 -13.88 -19.50 5.20
N ASN A 52 -14.88 -19.59 6.09
CA ASN A 52 -15.99 -20.52 5.91
C ASN A 52 -16.99 -20.03 4.86
N ASP A 53 -17.15 -18.72 4.70
CA ASP A 53 -18.10 -18.10 3.77
C ASP A 53 -17.46 -17.77 2.42
N ALA A 54 -16.16 -17.44 2.42
CA ALA A 54 -15.43 -17.03 1.23
C ALA A 54 -13.99 -17.61 1.24
N PRO A 55 -13.81 -18.94 1.13
CA PRO A 55 -12.50 -19.59 1.25
C PRO A 55 -11.51 -19.15 0.18
N ILE A 56 -11.91 -19.05 -1.09
CA ILE A 56 -11.03 -18.66 -2.21
C ILE A 56 -10.56 -17.23 -2.04
N THR A 57 -11.47 -16.34 -1.68
CA THR A 57 -11.18 -14.92 -1.42
C THR A 57 -10.19 -14.75 -0.27
N CYS A 58 -10.44 -15.44 0.85
CA CYS A 58 -9.56 -15.39 2.01
C CYS A 58 -8.18 -15.97 1.73
N GLU A 59 -8.09 -17.09 1.04
CA GLU A 59 -6.81 -17.71 0.64
C GLU A 59 -6.01 -16.78 -0.26
N ASN A 60 -6.66 -16.17 -1.26
CA ASN A 60 -6.00 -15.21 -2.15
C ASN A 60 -5.47 -13.99 -1.38
N PHE A 61 -6.30 -13.41 -0.50
CA PHE A 61 -5.89 -12.27 0.31
C PHE A 61 -4.69 -12.61 1.20
N GLU A 62 -4.73 -13.73 1.92
CA GLU A 62 -3.60 -14.20 2.74
C GLU A 62 -2.34 -14.45 1.91
N LYS A 63 -2.46 -15.07 0.73
CA LYS A 63 -1.36 -15.30 -0.19
C LYS A 63 -0.68 -13.98 -0.60
N LEU A 64 -1.46 -12.96 -0.90
CA LEU A 64 -0.96 -11.64 -1.26
C LEU A 64 -0.30 -10.92 -0.07
N VAL A 65 -0.89 -11.00 1.12
CA VAL A 65 -0.30 -10.46 2.37
C VAL A 65 1.05 -11.14 2.66
N LYS A 66 1.12 -12.47 2.60
CA LYS A 66 2.37 -13.23 2.80
C LYS A 66 3.46 -12.86 1.79
N LYS A 67 3.07 -12.47 0.58
CA LYS A 67 3.98 -11.97 -0.46
C LYS A 67 4.34 -10.48 -0.31
N LYS A 68 3.85 -9.81 0.73
CA LYS A 68 4.00 -8.36 0.94
C LYS A 68 3.48 -7.52 -0.24
N PHE A 69 2.50 -8.05 -0.96
CA PHE A 69 1.94 -7.39 -2.15
C PHE A 69 1.31 -6.03 -1.82
N TYR A 70 0.70 -5.92 -0.65
CA TYR A 70 0.01 -4.71 -0.20
C TYR A 70 0.93 -3.67 0.45
N ASP A 71 2.19 -4.01 0.73
CA ASP A 71 3.14 -3.10 1.39
C ASP A 71 3.38 -1.85 0.54
N GLY A 72 3.16 -0.67 1.13
CA GLY A 72 3.32 0.62 0.46
C GLY A 72 2.19 1.02 -0.48
N LEU A 73 1.16 0.20 -0.67
CA LEU A 73 -0.01 0.58 -1.46
C LEU A 73 -0.89 1.58 -0.72
N THR A 74 -1.65 2.35 -1.48
CA THR A 74 -2.55 3.39 -0.96
C THR A 74 -4.02 3.03 -1.18
N PHE A 75 -4.90 3.70 -0.46
CA PHE A 75 -6.31 3.80 -0.82
C PHE A 75 -6.44 4.86 -1.93
N HIS A 76 -6.40 4.40 -3.18
CA HIS A 76 -6.38 5.28 -4.35
C HIS A 76 -7.74 5.93 -4.67
N ARG A 77 -8.83 5.40 -4.11
CA ARG A 77 -10.17 5.95 -4.29
C ARG A 77 -10.93 5.96 -2.97
N VAL A 78 -11.32 7.14 -2.52
CA VAL A 78 -12.13 7.32 -1.32
C VAL A 78 -13.35 8.16 -1.68
N VAL A 79 -14.54 7.65 -1.37
CA VAL A 79 -15.81 8.34 -1.60
C VAL A 79 -16.52 8.45 -0.27
N ASP A 80 -16.74 9.69 0.16
CA ASP A 80 -17.39 9.98 1.44
C ASP A 80 -18.79 9.38 1.49
N GLY A 81 -19.11 8.78 2.64
CA GLY A 81 -20.40 8.11 2.83
C GLY A 81 -20.59 6.81 2.02
N PHE A 82 -19.56 6.34 1.30
CA PHE A 82 -19.65 5.14 0.48
C PHE A 82 -18.55 4.12 0.77
N MET A 83 -17.32 4.36 0.35
CA MET A 83 -16.24 3.36 0.52
C MET A 83 -14.84 3.96 0.37
N ALA A 84 -13.83 3.22 0.86
CA ALA A 84 -12.42 3.41 0.56
C ALA A 84 -11.88 2.18 -0.18
N GLN A 85 -11.30 2.37 -1.37
CA GLN A 85 -10.80 1.30 -2.23
C GLN A 85 -9.27 1.35 -2.31
N GLY A 86 -8.64 0.19 -2.12
CA GLY A 86 -7.20 0.00 -2.18
C GLY A 86 -6.81 -1.31 -2.85
N GLY A 87 -5.54 -1.72 -2.68
CA GLY A 87 -5.03 -2.99 -3.22
C GLY A 87 -4.62 -2.95 -4.69
N ASP A 88 -4.46 -1.75 -5.25
CA ASP A 88 -3.99 -1.53 -6.61
C ASP A 88 -2.52 -1.09 -6.62
N PRO A 89 -1.62 -1.86 -7.24
CA PRO A 89 -0.21 -1.47 -7.35
C PRO A 89 0.05 -0.26 -8.23
N ASN A 90 -0.86 0.07 -9.17
CA ASN A 90 -0.75 1.27 -10.00
C ASN A 90 -1.29 2.52 -9.28
N GLY A 91 -2.20 2.35 -8.32
CA GLY A 91 -2.79 3.44 -7.58
C GLY A 91 -3.79 4.31 -8.37
N ASP A 92 -4.31 3.81 -9.49
CA ASP A 92 -5.23 4.51 -10.39
C ASP A 92 -6.52 3.72 -10.70
N GLY A 93 -6.65 2.53 -10.13
CA GLY A 93 -7.79 1.62 -10.32
C GLY A 93 -7.60 0.61 -11.45
N THR A 94 -6.51 0.68 -12.21
CA THR A 94 -6.28 -0.20 -13.38
C THR A 94 -5.44 -1.43 -13.06
N GLY A 95 -4.70 -1.43 -11.97
CA GLY A 95 -3.80 -2.50 -11.58
C GLY A 95 -4.46 -3.60 -10.74
N GLY A 96 -3.70 -4.66 -10.52
CA GLY A 96 -4.11 -5.79 -9.71
C GLY A 96 -3.03 -6.86 -9.63
N SER A 97 -3.30 -7.94 -8.90
CA SER A 97 -2.46 -9.12 -8.95
C SER A 97 -2.62 -9.83 -10.30
N LYS A 98 -1.62 -10.65 -10.66
CA LYS A 98 -1.62 -11.36 -11.96
C LYS A 98 -2.73 -12.41 -12.09
N GLU A 99 -3.16 -12.97 -10.96
CA GLU A 99 -4.15 -14.03 -10.91
C GLU A 99 -5.49 -13.43 -10.48
N THR A 100 -6.56 -13.80 -11.17
CA THR A 100 -7.94 -13.54 -10.75
C THR A 100 -8.49 -14.72 -9.99
N ILE A 101 -9.57 -14.50 -9.26
CA ILE A 101 -10.24 -15.52 -8.46
C ILE A 101 -11.71 -15.63 -8.85
N LYS A 102 -12.28 -16.82 -8.65
CA LYS A 102 -13.72 -17.03 -8.77
C LYS A 102 -14.46 -16.19 -7.73
N GLY A 103 -15.49 -15.49 -8.18
CA GLY A 103 -16.35 -14.70 -7.29
C GLY A 103 -17.21 -15.60 -6.41
N GLU A 104 -17.18 -15.38 -5.10
CA GLU A 104 -17.92 -16.19 -4.11
C GLU A 104 -19.19 -15.48 -3.65
N PHE A 105 -20.19 -15.47 -4.51
CA PHE A 105 -21.51 -14.88 -4.26
C PHE A 105 -22.62 -15.63 -5.01
N SER A 106 -23.89 -15.43 -4.62
CA SER A 106 -25.03 -16.23 -5.09
C SER A 106 -25.20 -16.20 -6.61
N ALA A 107 -24.98 -15.07 -7.28
CA ALA A 107 -25.06 -14.98 -8.74
C ALA A 107 -24.02 -15.85 -9.47
N ASN A 108 -22.96 -16.25 -8.80
CA ASN A 108 -21.89 -17.14 -9.31
C ASN A 108 -22.02 -18.58 -8.75
N GLY A 109 -23.18 -18.92 -8.19
CA GLY A 109 -23.50 -20.25 -7.69
C GLY A 109 -22.82 -20.61 -6.36
N VAL A 110 -22.36 -19.62 -5.60
CA VAL A 110 -21.77 -19.81 -4.26
C VAL A 110 -22.72 -19.23 -3.21
N GLU A 111 -23.09 -20.03 -2.22
CA GLU A 111 -23.84 -19.55 -1.08
C GLU A 111 -22.95 -18.69 -0.19
N ASN A 112 -23.27 -17.41 -0.07
CA ASN A 112 -22.57 -16.47 0.77
C ASN A 112 -23.57 -15.49 1.37
N SER A 113 -23.70 -15.54 2.68
CA SER A 113 -24.67 -14.72 3.44
C SER A 113 -24.10 -13.37 3.88
N LEU A 114 -22.82 -13.08 3.61
CA LEU A 114 -22.18 -11.84 4.00
C LEU A 114 -22.75 -10.66 3.20
N SER A 115 -23.10 -9.59 3.89
CA SER A 115 -23.63 -8.36 3.30
C SER A 115 -22.58 -7.25 3.38
N HIS A 116 -22.57 -6.34 2.39
CA HIS A 116 -21.70 -5.16 2.35
C HIS A 116 -22.21 -4.08 3.33
N THR A 117 -22.05 -4.33 4.63
CA THR A 117 -22.33 -3.35 5.68
C THR A 117 -21.07 -2.57 6.05
N ARG A 118 -21.22 -1.47 6.78
CA ARG A 118 -20.10 -0.63 7.18
C ARG A 118 -19.02 -1.44 7.90
N GLY A 119 -17.78 -1.33 7.41
CA GLY A 119 -16.62 -2.02 7.96
C GLY A 119 -16.36 -3.42 7.38
N VAL A 120 -17.21 -3.90 6.48
CA VAL A 120 -16.94 -5.14 5.75
C VAL A 120 -15.96 -4.88 4.62
N VAL A 121 -14.92 -5.69 4.52
CA VAL A 121 -13.96 -5.68 3.42
C VAL A 121 -14.43 -6.60 2.32
N SER A 122 -14.55 -6.09 1.10
CA SER A 122 -15.01 -6.85 -0.05
C SER A 122 -14.08 -6.68 -1.24
N MET A 123 -13.96 -7.73 -2.07
CA MET A 123 -13.13 -7.65 -3.27
C MET A 123 -13.79 -6.75 -4.33
N ALA A 124 -13.00 -5.84 -4.89
CA ALA A 124 -13.40 -5.11 -6.08
C ALA A 124 -13.19 -5.98 -7.32
N ARG A 125 -14.07 -5.85 -8.32
CA ARG A 125 -14.02 -6.58 -9.58
C ARG A 125 -14.54 -5.73 -10.75
N ALA A 126 -14.23 -6.15 -11.96
CA ALA A 126 -14.83 -5.61 -13.18
C ALA A 126 -16.23 -6.25 -13.44
N SER A 127 -16.71 -6.17 -14.66
CA SER A 127 -18.03 -6.75 -15.04
C SER A 127 -18.03 -8.28 -14.97
N ASP A 128 -16.92 -8.91 -15.31
CA ASP A 128 -16.76 -10.35 -15.20
C ASP A 128 -16.80 -10.78 -13.72
N MET A 129 -17.58 -11.83 -13.43
CA MET A 129 -17.77 -12.33 -12.07
C MET A 129 -16.50 -12.89 -11.44
N ASP A 130 -15.57 -13.37 -12.26
CA ASP A 130 -14.31 -13.99 -11.85
C ASP A 130 -13.08 -13.09 -12.08
N SER A 131 -13.30 -11.77 -12.13
CA SER A 131 -12.25 -10.78 -12.40
C SER A 131 -11.63 -10.15 -11.15
N ALA A 132 -12.08 -10.50 -9.96
CA ALA A 132 -11.45 -10.02 -8.74
C ALA A 132 -10.00 -10.53 -8.63
N SER A 133 -9.08 -9.69 -8.14
CA SER A 133 -7.67 -10.08 -8.00
C SER A 133 -7.07 -9.63 -6.66
N SER A 134 -6.67 -8.36 -6.54
CA SER A 134 -6.09 -7.82 -5.31
C SER A 134 -6.82 -6.59 -4.78
N GLN A 135 -7.56 -5.87 -5.61
CA GLN A 135 -8.26 -4.68 -5.16
C GLN A 135 -9.43 -5.02 -4.23
N PHE A 136 -9.60 -4.24 -3.19
CA PHE A 136 -10.68 -4.37 -2.22
C PHE A 136 -11.21 -3.00 -1.81
N PHE A 137 -12.38 -2.98 -1.20
CA PHE A 137 -12.98 -1.78 -0.60
C PHE A 137 -13.56 -2.08 0.78
N ILE A 138 -13.69 -1.03 1.58
CA ILE A 138 -14.22 -1.06 2.94
C ILE A 138 -15.39 -0.08 3.03
#